data_cdefdee3c47ceefeae21f038d82ac2ea
#
_entry.id   cdefdee3c47ceefeae21f038d82ac2ea
#
_cell.length_a   1.000
_cell.length_b   1.000
_cell.length_c   1.000
_cell.angle_alpha   90.00
_cell.angle_beta   90.00
_cell.angle_gamma   90.00
#
_symmetry.space_group_name_H-M   'P 1'
#
loop_
_entity.id
_entity.type
_entity.pdbx_description
1 polymer ?
#
loop_
_entity_poly.entity_id
_entity_poly.type
_entity_poly.pdbx_seq_one_letter_code
_entity_poly.pdbx_strand_id
1 'polypeptide(L)'
;MNNLQVLGKFLDQPILVSKFQKAVPAVLAAGGAIYTAIDTAKAPKNERKKTALKTGITMGVTIGSALAAPHIASKIAKRPLPDSFNVIKEKNKELVDAFLKTTEVEDKTKKLLEKSKEKILVFKEVKTVFENVKDKVKGKEFLENLVPSPKNISAKDIFSEIGYLSVYGAVPVVGGIAGGIAADKVTDKKNWKKKIPDKIKEGSYQYLANIFMCNVGAGIALGILEKLGIQSKGARAAGMTAGIITTGIIGGSKIANFIGDKVIDPICGKKKKNNKTVINSEDILDIDFLKKKESVTFAKFSDFQAKQKKERTPEVLDIGLHTDDIATVSLLSGLKWIEPALPVMYTISGYRAGIGYRN
;
A
#
# COMPACT_ATOMS: atom_id res chain seq x y z
N MET A 1 -5.45 -29.21 -1.53
CA MET A 1 -4.96 -27.82 -1.34
C MET A 1 -4.83 -27.51 0.13
N ASN A 2 -3.77 -26.78 0.55
CA ASN A 2 -3.70 -26.29 1.92
C ASN A 2 -4.67 -25.10 2.11
N ASN A 3 -5.08 -24.84 3.36
CA ASN A 3 -6.06 -23.79 3.68
C ASN A 3 -5.59 -22.39 3.25
N LEU A 4 -4.29 -22.12 3.22
CA LEU A 4 -3.74 -20.83 2.79
C LEU A 4 -3.95 -20.58 1.29
N GLN A 5 -3.79 -21.63 0.47
CA GLN A 5 -4.09 -21.52 -0.97
C GLN A 5 -5.58 -21.30 -1.23
N VAL A 6 -6.46 -21.97 -0.45
CA VAL A 6 -7.92 -21.76 -0.54
C VAL A 6 -8.27 -20.34 -0.13
N LEU A 7 -7.62 -19.79 0.92
CA LEU A 7 -7.84 -18.42 1.37
C LEU A 7 -7.48 -17.40 0.28
N GLY A 8 -6.32 -17.57 -0.37
CA GLY A 8 -5.92 -16.70 -1.49
C GLY A 8 -6.96 -16.74 -2.62
N LYS A 9 -7.42 -17.94 -2.99
CA LYS A 9 -8.45 -18.10 -4.01
C LYS A 9 -9.82 -17.52 -3.60
N PHE A 10 -10.18 -17.63 -2.32
CA PHE A 10 -11.40 -17.03 -1.78
C PHE A 10 -11.35 -15.50 -1.89
N LEU A 11 -10.22 -14.89 -1.51
CA LEU A 11 -10.06 -13.43 -1.54
C LEU A 11 -9.99 -12.87 -2.97
N ASP A 12 -9.44 -13.62 -3.91
CA ASP A 12 -9.27 -13.20 -5.30
C ASP A 12 -10.48 -13.48 -6.20
N GLN A 13 -11.63 -13.88 -5.64
CA GLN A 13 -12.84 -14.03 -6.44
C GLN A 13 -13.18 -12.72 -7.18
N PRO A 14 -13.37 -12.72 -8.50
CA PRO A 14 -13.60 -11.49 -9.27
C PRO A 14 -14.78 -10.66 -8.74
N ILE A 15 -15.85 -11.33 -8.34
CA ILE A 15 -17.06 -10.69 -7.77
C ILE A 15 -16.74 -10.06 -6.39
N LEU A 16 -15.93 -10.69 -5.55
CA LEU A 16 -15.53 -10.13 -4.25
C LEU A 16 -14.66 -8.90 -4.44
N VAL A 17 -13.60 -9.01 -5.25
CA VAL A 17 -12.66 -7.92 -5.56
C VAL A 17 -13.39 -6.71 -6.13
N SER A 18 -14.26 -6.93 -7.11
CA SER A 18 -15.00 -5.84 -7.75
C SER A 18 -16.06 -5.19 -6.85
N LYS A 19 -16.72 -5.97 -5.96
CA LYS A 19 -17.62 -5.40 -4.94
C LYS A 19 -16.85 -4.53 -3.95
N PHE A 20 -15.67 -4.98 -3.52
CA PHE A 20 -14.80 -4.20 -2.65
C PHE A 20 -14.37 -2.90 -3.34
N GLN A 21 -13.90 -2.98 -4.58
CA GLN A 21 -13.55 -1.80 -5.37
C GLN A 21 -14.69 -0.78 -5.45
N LYS A 22 -15.93 -1.26 -5.69
CA LYS A 22 -17.12 -0.41 -5.71
C LYS A 22 -17.42 0.23 -4.34
N ALA A 23 -17.08 -0.45 -3.24
CA ALA A 23 -17.33 0.04 -1.88
C ALA A 23 -16.29 1.03 -1.38
N VAL A 24 -15.07 1.05 -1.96
CA VAL A 24 -13.94 1.89 -1.51
C VAL A 24 -14.31 3.36 -1.32
N PRO A 25 -15.00 4.06 -2.24
CA PRO A 25 -15.38 5.45 -2.02
C PRO A 25 -16.24 5.65 -0.77
N ALA A 26 -17.19 4.75 -0.52
CA ALA A 26 -18.06 4.81 0.65
C ALA A 26 -17.26 4.51 1.94
N VAL A 27 -16.36 3.53 1.91
CA VAL A 27 -15.47 3.17 3.03
C VAL A 27 -14.57 4.35 3.39
N LEU A 28 -13.98 5.02 2.40
CA LEU A 28 -13.13 6.18 2.61
C LEU A 28 -13.93 7.37 3.16
N ALA A 29 -15.11 7.64 2.61
CA ALA A 29 -15.96 8.73 3.10
C ALA A 29 -16.41 8.48 4.55
N ALA A 30 -16.88 7.27 4.86
CA ALA A 30 -17.29 6.90 6.22
C ALA A 30 -16.11 6.92 7.19
N GLY A 31 -14.98 6.33 6.83
CA GLY A 31 -13.76 6.32 7.64
C GLY A 31 -13.22 7.73 7.90
N GLY A 32 -13.21 8.58 6.89
CA GLY A 32 -12.81 9.98 7.00
C GLY A 32 -13.73 10.79 7.91
N ALA A 33 -15.05 10.58 7.81
CA ALA A 33 -16.04 11.22 8.67
C ALA A 33 -15.88 10.77 10.13
N ILE A 34 -15.77 9.47 10.38
CA ILE A 34 -15.56 8.89 11.72
C ILE A 34 -14.26 9.44 12.32
N TYR A 35 -13.17 9.41 11.56
CA TYR A 35 -11.90 9.94 12.04
C TYR A 35 -11.99 11.44 12.39
N THR A 36 -12.62 12.24 11.53
CA THR A 36 -12.84 13.67 11.78
C THR A 36 -13.66 13.89 13.06
N ALA A 37 -14.70 13.10 13.29
CA ALA A 37 -15.52 13.17 14.49
C ALA A 37 -14.71 12.82 15.76
N ILE A 38 -13.91 11.76 15.71
CA ILE A 38 -13.05 11.32 16.83
C ILE A 38 -12.00 12.41 17.14
N ASP A 39 -11.32 12.92 16.13
CA ASP A 39 -10.29 13.96 16.29
C ASP A 39 -10.90 15.25 16.88
N THR A 40 -12.07 15.64 16.39
CA THR A 40 -12.85 16.76 16.93
C THR A 40 -13.27 16.55 18.39
N ALA A 41 -13.73 15.34 18.73
CA ALA A 41 -14.17 15.03 20.10
C ALA A 41 -13.02 15.08 21.10
N LYS A 42 -11.80 14.68 20.69
CA LYS A 42 -10.57 14.73 21.51
C LYS A 42 -10.04 16.15 21.69
N ALA A 43 -10.40 17.09 20.82
CA ALA A 43 -9.93 18.47 20.91
C ALA A 43 -10.60 19.22 22.10
N PRO A 44 -9.89 20.19 22.72
CA PRO A 44 -10.47 21.12 23.70
C PRO A 44 -11.75 21.77 23.16
N LYS A 45 -12.74 22.02 24.01
CA LYS A 45 -14.06 22.52 23.59
C LYS A 45 -13.99 23.77 22.73
N ASN A 46 -13.08 24.71 23.06
CA ASN A 46 -12.84 25.97 22.32
C ASN A 46 -12.17 25.76 20.94
N GLU A 47 -11.52 24.60 20.71
CA GLU A 47 -10.82 24.31 19.46
C GLU A 47 -11.57 23.33 18.54
N ARG A 48 -12.64 22.72 19.02
CA ARG A 48 -13.38 21.66 18.28
C ARG A 48 -13.79 22.08 16.88
N LYS A 49 -14.37 23.28 16.73
CA LYS A 49 -14.79 23.80 15.41
C LYS A 49 -13.60 23.96 14.46
N LYS A 50 -12.47 24.45 14.98
CA LYS A 50 -11.24 24.62 14.21
C LYS A 50 -10.65 23.26 13.81
N THR A 51 -10.62 22.30 14.73
CA THR A 51 -10.14 20.93 14.50
C THR A 51 -11.01 20.23 13.47
N ALA A 52 -12.35 20.27 13.63
CA ALA A 52 -13.28 19.68 12.67
C ALA A 52 -13.05 20.19 11.24
N LEU A 53 -12.92 21.53 11.09
CA LEU A 53 -12.69 22.14 9.80
C LEU A 53 -11.32 21.77 9.22
N LYS A 54 -10.27 21.79 10.05
CA LYS A 54 -8.91 21.43 9.63
C LYS A 54 -8.82 19.98 9.20
N THR A 55 -9.29 19.06 10.03
CA THR A 55 -9.25 17.61 9.76
C THR A 55 -10.16 17.28 8.59
N GLY A 56 -11.37 17.86 8.53
CA GLY A 56 -12.33 17.64 7.44
C GLY A 56 -11.79 18.06 6.07
N ILE A 57 -11.21 19.27 5.96
CA ILE A 57 -10.61 19.75 4.70
C ILE A 57 -9.44 18.86 4.30
N THR A 58 -8.51 18.59 5.22
CA THR A 58 -7.32 17.75 4.93
C THR A 58 -7.75 16.36 4.47
N MET A 59 -8.66 15.72 5.20
CA MET A 59 -9.15 14.39 4.88
C MET A 59 -9.93 14.37 3.57
N GLY A 60 -10.81 15.32 3.34
CA GLY A 60 -11.62 15.40 2.11
C GLY A 60 -10.76 15.53 0.85
N VAL A 61 -9.75 16.43 0.86
CA VAL A 61 -8.83 16.57 -0.28
C VAL A 61 -7.97 15.32 -0.47
N THR A 62 -7.51 14.70 0.64
CA THR A 62 -6.72 13.48 0.58
C THR A 62 -7.54 12.32 -0.01
N ILE A 63 -8.77 12.13 0.45
CA ILE A 63 -9.67 11.10 -0.09
C ILE A 63 -9.95 11.34 -1.57
N GLY A 64 -10.28 12.58 -1.94
CA GLY A 64 -10.52 12.93 -3.34
C GLY A 64 -9.31 12.61 -4.24
N SER A 65 -8.10 12.93 -3.78
CA SER A 65 -6.87 12.60 -4.51
C SER A 65 -6.59 11.10 -4.54
N ALA A 66 -6.86 10.37 -3.46
CA ALA A 66 -6.70 8.91 -3.43
C ALA A 66 -7.66 8.20 -4.40
N LEU A 67 -8.89 8.68 -4.52
CA LEU A 67 -9.86 8.17 -5.50
C LEU A 67 -9.49 8.53 -6.95
N ALA A 68 -8.80 9.65 -7.16
CA ALA A 68 -8.29 10.05 -8.48
C ALA A 68 -6.98 9.34 -8.86
N ALA A 69 -6.24 8.80 -7.88
CA ALA A 69 -4.91 8.22 -8.07
C ALA A 69 -4.86 7.12 -9.14
N PRO A 70 -5.78 6.13 -9.19
CA PRO A 70 -5.75 5.09 -10.22
C PRO A 70 -5.89 5.67 -11.64
N HIS A 71 -6.71 6.69 -11.83
CA HIS A 71 -6.90 7.36 -13.12
C HIS A 71 -5.63 8.10 -13.56
N ILE A 72 -5.03 8.84 -12.65
CA ILE A 72 -3.79 9.60 -12.90
C ILE A 72 -2.64 8.64 -13.19
N ALA A 73 -2.45 7.62 -12.36
CA ALA A 73 -1.39 6.64 -12.51
C ALA A 73 -1.54 5.83 -13.82
N SER A 74 -2.76 5.39 -14.16
CA SER A 74 -3.03 4.68 -15.42
C SER A 74 -2.73 5.56 -16.64
N LYS A 75 -3.10 6.83 -16.61
CA LYS A 75 -2.81 7.78 -17.70
C LYS A 75 -1.31 7.99 -17.87
N ILE A 76 -0.56 8.18 -16.80
CA ILE A 76 0.90 8.39 -16.83
C ILE A 76 1.61 7.11 -17.28
N ALA A 77 1.24 5.97 -16.72
CA ALA A 77 1.83 4.67 -17.04
C ALA A 77 1.32 4.08 -18.39
N LYS A 78 0.40 4.77 -19.06
CA LYS A 78 -0.27 4.29 -20.30
C LYS A 78 -0.88 2.89 -20.12
N ARG A 79 -1.50 2.65 -18.97
CA ARG A 79 -2.18 1.39 -18.65
C ARG A 79 -3.69 1.56 -18.73
N PRO A 80 -4.44 0.49 -19.09
CA PRO A 80 -5.89 0.52 -18.99
C PRO A 80 -6.30 0.72 -17.52
N LEU A 81 -7.41 1.41 -17.32
CA LEU A 81 -8.06 1.45 -16.01
C LEU A 81 -8.56 0.06 -15.62
N PRO A 82 -8.64 -0.25 -14.31
CA PRO A 82 -9.29 -1.45 -13.84
C PRO A 82 -10.73 -1.55 -14.38
N ASP A 83 -11.13 -2.76 -14.77
CA ASP A 83 -12.47 -3.01 -15.27
C ASP A 83 -13.53 -2.63 -14.23
N SER A 84 -14.63 -2.05 -14.69
CA SER A 84 -15.77 -1.77 -13.82
C SER A 84 -16.43 -3.07 -13.31
N PHE A 85 -17.18 -2.96 -12.21
CA PHE A 85 -17.92 -4.10 -11.65
C PHE A 85 -18.77 -4.86 -12.68
N ASN A 86 -19.45 -4.15 -13.54
CA ASN A 86 -20.32 -4.77 -14.55
C ASN A 86 -19.51 -5.53 -15.59
N VAL A 87 -18.39 -4.96 -16.06
CA VAL A 87 -17.48 -5.63 -17.01
C VAL A 87 -16.88 -6.89 -16.40
N ILE A 88 -16.41 -6.82 -15.14
CA ILE A 88 -15.86 -7.99 -14.44
C ILE A 88 -16.94 -9.08 -14.27
N LYS A 89 -18.17 -8.70 -13.94
CA LYS A 89 -19.30 -9.63 -13.80
C LYS A 89 -19.60 -10.36 -15.12
N GLU A 90 -19.67 -9.62 -16.21
CA GLU A 90 -19.93 -10.22 -17.53
C GLU A 90 -18.78 -11.15 -17.98
N LYS A 91 -17.54 -10.71 -17.86
CA LYS A 91 -16.36 -11.57 -18.14
C LYS A 91 -16.35 -12.84 -17.30
N ASN A 92 -16.69 -12.74 -16.01
CA ASN A 92 -16.75 -13.90 -15.13
C ASN A 92 -17.87 -14.86 -15.54
N LYS A 93 -19.03 -14.34 -15.94
CA LYS A 93 -20.16 -15.11 -16.44
C LYS A 93 -19.79 -15.86 -17.73
N GLU A 94 -19.23 -15.14 -18.73
CA GLU A 94 -18.78 -15.73 -19.99
C GLU A 94 -17.75 -16.83 -19.77
N LEU A 95 -16.81 -16.64 -18.86
CA LEU A 95 -15.78 -17.63 -18.53
C LEU A 95 -16.40 -18.91 -17.94
N VAL A 96 -17.33 -18.77 -17.00
CA VAL A 96 -18.01 -19.92 -16.39
C VAL A 96 -18.88 -20.63 -17.41
N ASP A 97 -19.63 -19.90 -18.24
CA ASP A 97 -20.48 -20.48 -19.29
C ASP A 97 -19.65 -21.26 -20.32
N ALA A 98 -18.54 -20.70 -20.77
CA ALA A 98 -17.63 -21.36 -21.70
C ALA A 98 -17.07 -22.66 -21.11
N PHE A 99 -16.69 -22.64 -19.83
CA PHE A 99 -16.20 -23.84 -19.15
C PHE A 99 -17.26 -24.93 -19.02
N LEU A 100 -18.49 -24.58 -18.58
CA LEU A 100 -19.57 -25.51 -18.39
C LEU A 100 -20.11 -26.11 -19.71
N LYS A 101 -19.93 -25.42 -20.85
CA LYS A 101 -20.26 -25.96 -22.18
C LYS A 101 -19.27 -27.02 -22.66
N THR A 102 -18.03 -26.99 -22.20
CA THR A 102 -16.96 -27.83 -22.71
C THR A 102 -16.48 -28.90 -21.72
N THR A 103 -16.99 -28.89 -20.49
CA THR A 103 -16.49 -29.74 -19.41
C THR A 103 -17.63 -30.28 -18.56
N GLU A 104 -17.73 -31.59 -18.46
CA GLU A 104 -18.66 -32.22 -17.52
C GLU A 104 -18.11 -32.13 -16.10
N VAL A 105 -18.95 -31.65 -15.20
CA VAL A 105 -18.70 -31.56 -13.76
C VAL A 105 -19.90 -32.11 -12.99
N GLU A 106 -19.68 -32.56 -11.77
CA GLU A 106 -20.76 -32.99 -10.88
C GLU A 106 -21.81 -31.89 -10.67
N ASP A 107 -23.06 -32.26 -10.52
CA ASP A 107 -24.19 -31.33 -10.34
C ASP A 107 -23.97 -30.35 -9.19
N LYS A 108 -23.39 -30.80 -8.10
CA LYS A 108 -23.02 -29.93 -6.97
C LYS A 108 -22.03 -28.84 -7.36
N THR A 109 -20.99 -29.22 -8.10
CA THR A 109 -19.96 -28.30 -8.58
C THR A 109 -20.53 -27.35 -9.63
N LYS A 110 -21.37 -27.85 -10.54
CA LYS A 110 -22.09 -27.05 -11.52
C LYS A 110 -22.93 -25.97 -10.86
N LYS A 111 -23.69 -26.30 -9.83
CA LYS A 111 -24.49 -25.31 -9.04
C LYS A 111 -23.60 -24.25 -8.39
N LEU A 112 -22.43 -24.62 -7.88
CA LEU A 112 -21.49 -23.64 -7.30
C LEU A 112 -20.88 -22.72 -8.37
N LEU A 113 -20.52 -23.26 -9.54
CA LEU A 113 -20.03 -22.48 -10.67
C LEU A 113 -21.10 -21.49 -11.18
N GLU A 114 -22.35 -21.95 -11.33
CA GLU A 114 -23.47 -21.08 -11.68
C GLU A 114 -23.67 -19.96 -10.65
N LYS A 115 -23.59 -20.30 -9.35
CA LYS A 115 -23.63 -19.31 -8.27
C LYS A 115 -22.49 -18.30 -8.37
N SER A 116 -21.29 -18.72 -8.73
CA SER A 116 -20.10 -17.85 -8.80
C SER A 116 -20.18 -16.77 -9.87
N LYS A 117 -21.06 -16.90 -10.87
CA LYS A 117 -21.29 -15.88 -11.90
C LYS A 117 -21.73 -14.55 -11.31
N GLU A 118 -22.50 -14.57 -10.23
CA GLU A 118 -23.13 -13.37 -9.67
C GLU A 118 -22.93 -13.19 -8.16
N LYS A 119 -22.59 -14.27 -7.46
CA LYS A 119 -22.49 -14.31 -6.00
C LYS A 119 -21.09 -14.74 -5.55
N ILE A 120 -20.70 -14.24 -4.40
CA ILE A 120 -19.45 -14.66 -3.73
C ILE A 120 -19.66 -16.09 -3.20
N LEU A 121 -18.73 -16.97 -3.50
CA LEU A 121 -18.66 -18.29 -2.89
C LEU A 121 -18.03 -18.16 -1.50
N VAL A 122 -18.57 -18.87 -0.50
CA VAL A 122 -17.95 -18.96 0.81
C VAL A 122 -16.72 -19.88 0.76
N PHE A 123 -15.83 -19.78 1.74
CA PHE A 123 -14.55 -20.48 1.77
C PHE A 123 -14.66 -22.00 1.45
N LYS A 124 -15.65 -22.68 2.06
CA LYS A 124 -15.89 -24.12 1.83
C LYS A 124 -16.33 -24.40 0.38
N GLU A 125 -17.13 -23.55 -0.21
CA GLU A 125 -17.58 -23.67 -1.60
C GLU A 125 -16.43 -23.48 -2.59
N VAL A 126 -15.57 -22.48 -2.36
CA VAL A 126 -14.33 -22.29 -3.15
C VAL A 126 -13.47 -23.52 -3.10
N LYS A 127 -13.23 -24.08 -1.90
CA LYS A 127 -12.48 -25.33 -1.75
C LYS A 127 -13.06 -26.46 -2.58
N THR A 128 -14.40 -26.68 -2.50
CA THR A 128 -15.08 -27.70 -3.27
C THR A 128 -14.92 -27.51 -4.78
N VAL A 129 -15.12 -26.30 -5.30
CA VAL A 129 -14.95 -26.01 -6.74
C VAL A 129 -13.53 -26.33 -7.19
N PHE A 130 -12.52 -25.84 -6.45
CA PHE A 130 -11.11 -26.07 -6.83
C PHE A 130 -10.69 -27.54 -6.78
N GLU A 131 -11.14 -28.29 -5.78
CA GLU A 131 -10.82 -29.73 -5.67
C GLU A 131 -11.46 -30.57 -6.78
N ASN A 132 -12.70 -30.23 -7.17
CA ASN A 132 -13.43 -31.00 -8.18
C ASN A 132 -13.14 -30.60 -9.63
N VAL A 133 -12.60 -29.39 -9.86
CA VAL A 133 -12.35 -28.87 -11.21
C VAL A 133 -10.87 -29.02 -11.64
N LYS A 134 -9.90 -28.99 -10.72
CA LYS A 134 -8.45 -28.96 -11.01
C LYS A 134 -7.97 -30.09 -11.91
N ASP A 135 -8.57 -31.27 -11.79
CA ASP A 135 -8.17 -32.49 -12.50
C ASP A 135 -9.01 -32.78 -13.78
N LYS A 136 -9.94 -31.85 -14.12
CA LYS A 136 -10.75 -31.95 -15.34
C LYS A 136 -10.00 -31.40 -16.55
N VAL A 137 -10.39 -31.85 -17.74
CA VAL A 137 -9.92 -31.26 -19.00
C VAL A 137 -10.21 -29.77 -18.99
N LYS A 138 -9.22 -28.95 -19.31
CA LYS A 138 -9.29 -27.48 -19.23
C LYS A 138 -9.58 -26.89 -17.83
N GLY A 139 -9.73 -27.73 -16.79
CA GLY A 139 -10.02 -27.25 -15.45
C GLY A 139 -8.90 -26.39 -14.87
N LYS A 140 -7.64 -26.77 -15.12
CA LYS A 140 -6.48 -25.98 -14.67
C LYS A 140 -6.44 -24.60 -15.34
N GLU A 141 -6.65 -24.55 -16.65
CA GLU A 141 -6.70 -23.30 -17.41
C GLU A 141 -7.87 -22.41 -16.97
N PHE A 142 -9.06 -23.01 -16.79
CA PHE A 142 -10.22 -22.30 -16.25
C PHE A 142 -9.94 -21.70 -14.89
N LEU A 143 -9.39 -22.47 -13.94
CA LEU A 143 -9.08 -21.99 -12.60
C LEU A 143 -8.00 -20.89 -12.61
N GLU A 144 -7.04 -20.95 -13.53
CA GLU A 144 -6.05 -19.87 -13.71
C GLU A 144 -6.66 -18.59 -14.30
N ASN A 145 -7.65 -18.73 -15.18
CA ASN A 145 -8.36 -17.57 -15.73
C ASN A 145 -9.38 -16.99 -14.74
N LEU A 146 -10.06 -17.82 -13.95
CA LEU A 146 -10.99 -17.38 -12.93
C LEU A 146 -10.25 -16.68 -11.78
N VAL A 147 -9.18 -17.27 -11.31
CA VAL A 147 -8.30 -16.71 -10.27
C VAL A 147 -6.86 -16.96 -10.66
N PRO A 148 -6.23 -16.02 -11.37
CA PRO A 148 -4.88 -16.20 -11.85
C PRO A 148 -3.93 -16.59 -10.72
N SER A 149 -3.19 -17.67 -10.92
CA SER A 149 -2.06 -17.97 -10.05
C SER A 149 -0.97 -16.93 -10.29
N PRO A 150 -0.19 -16.54 -9.27
CA PRO A 150 0.96 -15.70 -9.48
C PRO A 150 1.83 -16.33 -10.56
N LYS A 151 1.89 -15.71 -11.74
CA LYS A 151 2.83 -16.08 -12.79
C LYS A 151 4.23 -15.85 -12.26
N ASN A 152 5.22 -16.48 -12.86
CA ASN A 152 6.62 -16.13 -12.59
C ASN A 152 6.83 -14.68 -13.04
N ILE A 153 6.66 -13.77 -12.09
CA ILE A 153 6.83 -12.33 -12.30
C ILE A 153 8.33 -12.10 -12.44
N SER A 154 8.75 -11.52 -13.56
CA SER A 154 10.14 -11.12 -13.76
C SER A 154 10.46 -9.82 -13.01
N ALA A 155 11.75 -9.60 -12.71
CA ALA A 155 12.19 -8.33 -12.14
C ALA A 155 11.77 -7.13 -13.03
N LYS A 156 11.74 -7.31 -14.37
CA LYS A 156 11.25 -6.29 -15.31
C LYS A 156 9.78 -5.95 -15.10
N ASP A 157 8.94 -6.95 -14.88
CA ASP A 157 7.50 -6.73 -14.62
C ASP A 157 7.31 -5.95 -13.31
N ILE A 158 8.11 -6.28 -12.29
CA ILE A 158 8.07 -5.57 -11.00
C ILE A 158 8.50 -4.11 -11.17
N PHE A 159 9.60 -3.81 -11.87
CA PHE A 159 10.01 -2.43 -12.08
C PHE A 159 8.97 -1.62 -12.87
N SER A 160 8.26 -2.25 -13.82
CA SER A 160 7.11 -1.63 -14.48
C SER A 160 5.96 -1.35 -13.50
N GLU A 161 5.68 -2.29 -12.59
CA GLU A 161 4.65 -2.14 -11.56
C GLU A 161 5.03 -1.08 -10.51
N ILE A 162 6.31 -1.05 -10.11
CA ILE A 162 6.85 -0.03 -9.20
C ILE A 162 6.59 1.38 -9.74
N GLY A 163 6.82 1.60 -11.04
CA GLY A 163 6.54 2.89 -11.67
C GLY A 163 5.07 3.32 -11.52
N TYR A 164 4.15 2.40 -11.77
CA TYR A 164 2.72 2.64 -11.59
C TYR A 164 2.36 2.92 -10.13
N LEU A 165 2.79 2.06 -9.20
CA LEU A 165 2.51 2.18 -7.77
C LEU A 165 3.13 3.44 -7.16
N SER A 166 4.32 3.85 -7.64
CA SER A 166 4.96 5.08 -7.20
C SER A 166 4.15 6.32 -7.56
N VAL A 167 3.62 6.39 -8.79
CA VAL A 167 2.71 7.49 -9.18
C VAL A 167 1.41 7.39 -8.40
N TYR A 168 0.86 6.19 -8.26
CA TYR A 168 -0.37 5.94 -7.53
C TYR A 168 -0.29 6.45 -6.08
N GLY A 169 0.80 6.15 -5.38
CA GLY A 169 1.01 6.59 -3.99
C GLY A 169 1.40 8.06 -3.85
N ALA A 170 2.07 8.66 -4.86
CA ALA A 170 2.41 10.09 -4.85
C ALA A 170 1.17 10.98 -4.85
N VAL A 171 0.12 10.62 -5.59
CA VAL A 171 -1.08 11.45 -5.76
C VAL A 171 -1.79 11.74 -4.42
N PRO A 172 -2.10 10.76 -3.56
CA PRO A 172 -2.69 11.01 -2.25
C PRO A 172 -1.77 11.81 -1.31
N VAL A 173 -0.44 11.60 -1.38
CA VAL A 173 0.53 12.36 -0.57
C VAL A 173 0.53 13.83 -0.97
N VAL A 174 0.59 14.13 -2.26
CA VAL A 174 0.49 15.52 -2.77
C VAL A 174 -0.87 16.13 -2.43
N GLY A 175 -1.95 15.36 -2.58
CA GLY A 175 -3.29 15.78 -2.20
C GLY A 175 -3.41 16.09 -0.70
N GLY A 176 -2.80 15.26 0.14
CA GLY A 176 -2.74 15.49 1.59
C GLY A 176 -2.00 16.77 1.96
N ILE A 177 -0.82 17.00 1.36
CA ILE A 177 -0.07 18.26 1.54
C ILE A 177 -0.93 19.46 1.13
N ALA A 178 -1.54 19.43 -0.05
CA ALA A 178 -2.40 20.49 -0.56
C ALA A 178 -3.62 20.72 0.34
N GLY A 179 -4.29 19.65 0.76
CA GLY A 179 -5.42 19.68 1.70
C GLY A 179 -5.02 20.29 3.06
N GLY A 180 -3.88 19.88 3.58
CA GLY A 180 -3.36 20.40 4.85
C GLY A 180 -2.96 21.89 4.77
N ILE A 181 -2.39 22.33 3.63
CA ILE A 181 -2.10 23.77 3.40
C ILE A 181 -3.42 24.55 3.30
N ALA A 182 -4.40 24.06 2.55
CA ALA A 182 -5.71 24.68 2.44
C ALA A 182 -6.41 24.78 3.79
N ALA A 183 -6.38 23.71 4.58
CA ALA A 183 -6.93 23.66 5.92
C ALA A 183 -6.26 24.68 6.86
N ASP A 184 -4.93 24.75 6.86
CA ASP A 184 -4.21 25.73 7.67
C ASP A 184 -4.47 27.17 7.21
N LYS A 185 -4.59 27.43 5.90
CA LYS A 185 -4.93 28.76 5.36
C LYS A 185 -6.30 29.24 5.87
N VAL A 186 -7.26 28.34 6.02
CA VAL A 186 -8.61 28.66 6.53
C VAL A 186 -8.60 28.81 8.05
N THR A 187 -7.90 27.91 8.77
CA THR A 187 -7.98 27.81 10.24
C THR A 187 -6.91 28.58 11.00
N ASP A 188 -5.79 28.93 10.33
CA ASP A 188 -4.66 29.67 10.91
C ASP A 188 -4.05 30.67 9.90
N LYS A 189 -4.83 31.68 9.53
CA LYS A 189 -4.48 32.66 8.49
C LYS A 189 -3.13 33.34 8.70
N LYS A 190 -2.68 33.48 9.96
CA LYS A 190 -1.42 34.18 10.29
C LYS A 190 -0.18 33.30 10.11
N ASN A 191 -0.27 31.98 10.37
CA ASN A 191 0.90 31.13 10.46
C ASN A 191 0.93 29.97 9.44
N TRP A 192 -0.06 29.85 8.54
CA TRP A 192 -0.16 28.72 7.62
C TRP A 192 1.10 28.51 6.75
N LYS A 193 1.73 29.62 6.30
CA LYS A 193 2.97 29.55 5.49
C LYS A 193 4.13 28.89 6.25
N LYS A 194 4.22 29.14 7.58
CA LYS A 194 5.28 28.56 8.43
C LYS A 194 5.16 27.05 8.60
N LYS A 195 3.97 26.49 8.33
CA LYS A 195 3.67 25.05 8.46
C LYS A 195 3.88 24.28 7.15
N ILE A 196 4.08 24.96 6.02
CA ILE A 196 4.31 24.31 4.71
C ILE A 196 5.54 23.40 4.74
N PRO A 197 6.71 23.83 5.25
CA PRO A 197 7.90 22.97 5.27
C PRO A 197 7.68 21.66 6.00
N ASP A 198 6.96 21.69 7.13
CA ASP A 198 6.69 20.48 7.92
C ASP A 198 5.79 19.50 7.16
N LYS A 199 4.84 19.99 6.35
CA LYS A 199 4.01 19.15 5.49
C LYS A 199 4.79 18.54 4.33
N ILE A 200 5.68 19.32 3.71
CA ILE A 200 6.52 18.83 2.63
C ILE A 200 7.52 17.79 3.16
N LYS A 201 8.12 18.02 4.34
CA LYS A 201 9.00 17.03 4.99
C LYS A 201 8.27 15.73 5.29
N GLU A 202 7.11 15.83 5.94
CA GLU A 202 6.30 14.65 6.23
C GLU A 202 5.87 13.93 4.97
N GLY A 203 5.42 14.66 3.95
CA GLY A 203 5.05 14.09 2.66
C GLY A 203 6.23 13.41 1.97
N SER A 204 7.42 13.99 2.02
CA SER A 204 8.64 13.36 1.50
C SER A 204 8.96 12.08 2.26
N TYR A 205 8.80 12.07 3.59
CA TYR A 205 8.99 10.88 4.39
C TYR A 205 7.96 9.79 4.03
N GLN A 206 6.67 10.13 4.01
CA GLN A 206 5.59 9.21 3.68
C GLN A 206 5.77 8.60 2.27
N TYR A 207 6.19 9.41 1.31
CA TYR A 207 6.42 8.93 -0.05
C TYR A 207 7.72 8.12 -0.19
N LEU A 208 8.84 8.65 0.27
CA LEU A 208 10.14 8.00 0.04
C LEU A 208 10.34 6.77 0.92
N ALA A 209 10.05 6.86 2.23
CA ALA A 209 10.26 5.75 3.13
C ALA A 209 9.19 4.67 2.97
N ASN A 210 7.91 5.07 2.97
CA ASN A 210 6.80 4.12 3.08
C ASN A 210 6.23 3.65 1.73
N ILE A 211 6.57 4.31 0.60
CA ILE A 211 6.01 3.94 -0.70
C ILE A 211 7.11 3.60 -1.69
N PHE A 212 7.93 4.59 -2.06
CA PHE A 212 8.88 4.43 -3.17
C PHE A 212 10.01 3.45 -2.87
N MET A 213 10.73 3.64 -1.76
CA MET A 213 11.89 2.80 -1.43
C MET A 213 11.50 1.38 -1.03
N CYS A 214 10.31 1.18 -0.46
CA CYS A 214 9.76 -0.14 -0.20
C CYS A 214 9.56 -0.93 -1.50
N ASN A 215 8.93 -0.30 -2.49
CA ASN A 215 8.72 -0.91 -3.80
C ASN A 215 10.05 -1.21 -4.51
N VAL A 216 11.00 -0.26 -4.49
CA VAL A 216 12.36 -0.45 -5.06
C VAL A 216 13.07 -1.61 -4.38
N GLY A 217 12.99 -1.72 -3.05
CA GLY A 217 13.59 -2.79 -2.28
C GLY A 217 13.04 -4.17 -2.62
N ALA A 218 11.72 -4.28 -2.77
CA ALA A 218 11.10 -5.52 -3.22
C ALA A 218 11.60 -5.93 -4.61
N GLY A 219 11.69 -4.99 -5.54
CA GLY A 219 12.17 -5.23 -6.90
C GLY A 219 13.64 -5.67 -6.95
N ILE A 220 14.53 -5.00 -6.20
CA ILE A 220 15.94 -5.36 -6.11
C ILE A 220 16.11 -6.76 -5.53
N ALA A 221 15.43 -7.06 -4.41
CA ALA A 221 15.52 -8.35 -3.77
C ALA A 221 15.07 -9.48 -4.70
N LEU A 222 13.97 -9.28 -5.44
CA LEU A 222 13.52 -10.26 -6.43
C LEU A 222 14.50 -10.43 -7.58
N GLY A 223 15.08 -9.35 -8.10
CA GLY A 223 16.10 -9.42 -9.15
C GLY A 223 17.35 -10.20 -8.71
N ILE A 224 17.75 -10.08 -7.44
CA ILE A 224 18.83 -10.88 -6.86
C ILE A 224 18.44 -12.38 -6.82
N LEU A 225 17.24 -12.69 -6.33
CA LEU A 225 16.76 -14.07 -6.24
C LEU A 225 16.63 -14.73 -7.61
N GLU A 226 16.21 -13.97 -8.63
CA GLU A 226 16.17 -14.46 -10.02
C GLU A 226 17.56 -14.81 -10.55
N LYS A 227 18.56 -13.94 -10.32
CA LYS A 227 19.94 -14.21 -10.71
C LYS A 227 20.52 -15.44 -9.99
N LEU A 228 20.09 -15.71 -8.76
CA LEU A 228 20.48 -16.88 -8.00
C LEU A 228 19.68 -18.15 -8.38
N GLY A 229 18.76 -18.08 -9.35
CA GLY A 229 17.93 -19.20 -9.78
C GLY A 229 16.88 -19.65 -8.76
N ILE A 230 16.58 -18.85 -7.74
CA ILE A 230 15.63 -19.17 -6.68
C ILE A 230 14.20 -18.96 -7.19
N GLN A 231 13.48 -20.05 -7.42
CA GLN A 231 12.09 -20.01 -7.92
C GLN A 231 11.03 -20.29 -6.84
N SER A 232 11.44 -20.65 -5.63
CA SER A 232 10.53 -20.93 -4.52
C SER A 232 9.69 -19.69 -4.19
N LYS A 233 8.36 -19.79 -4.26
CA LYS A 233 7.42 -18.70 -3.96
C LYS A 233 7.62 -18.14 -2.55
N GLY A 234 7.86 -19.01 -1.57
CA GLY A 234 8.13 -18.61 -0.19
C GLY A 234 9.43 -17.83 -0.03
N ALA A 235 10.52 -18.29 -0.69
CA ALA A 235 11.80 -17.60 -0.66
C ALA A 235 11.72 -16.23 -1.37
N ARG A 236 10.98 -16.14 -2.48
CA ARG A 236 10.75 -14.87 -3.19
C ARG A 236 9.94 -13.88 -2.36
N ALA A 237 8.87 -14.33 -1.71
CA ALA A 237 8.09 -13.48 -0.81
C ALA A 237 8.92 -13.01 0.40
N ALA A 238 9.69 -13.91 1.03
CA ALA A 238 10.57 -13.56 2.15
C ALA A 238 11.66 -12.57 1.72
N GLY A 239 12.27 -12.78 0.55
CA GLY A 239 13.27 -11.87 0.00
C GLY A 239 12.71 -10.49 -0.32
N MET A 240 11.54 -10.40 -0.95
CA MET A 240 10.87 -9.12 -1.17
C MET A 240 10.57 -8.40 0.14
N THR A 241 10.05 -9.11 1.14
CA THR A 241 9.80 -8.54 2.48
C THR A 241 11.09 -8.01 3.12
N ALA A 242 12.19 -8.78 3.04
CA ALA A 242 13.49 -8.33 3.53
C ALA A 242 13.98 -7.08 2.76
N GLY A 243 13.81 -7.03 1.45
CA GLY A 243 14.13 -5.88 0.61
C GLY A 243 13.33 -4.63 1.02
N ILE A 244 12.04 -4.76 1.27
CA ILE A 244 11.18 -3.68 1.77
C ILE A 244 11.70 -3.13 3.10
N ILE A 245 11.96 -4.01 4.07
CA ILE A 245 12.43 -3.59 5.40
C ILE A 245 13.76 -2.85 5.31
N THR A 246 14.72 -3.38 4.57
CA THR A 246 16.07 -2.80 4.48
C THR A 246 16.10 -1.50 3.70
N THR A 247 15.50 -1.46 2.51
CA THR A 247 15.55 -0.27 1.65
C THR A 247 14.45 0.73 1.96
N GLY A 248 13.26 0.30 2.32
CA GLY A 248 12.13 1.17 2.66
C GLY A 248 12.33 1.80 4.03
N ILE A 249 12.21 0.98 5.08
CA ILE A 249 12.21 1.48 6.47
C ILE A 249 13.55 2.12 6.83
N ILE A 250 14.67 1.44 6.56
CA ILE A 250 16.00 1.94 6.98
C ILE A 250 16.54 2.95 5.96
N GLY A 251 16.63 2.57 4.69
CA GLY A 251 17.20 3.41 3.65
C GLY A 251 16.34 4.62 3.31
N GLY A 252 15.04 4.40 3.12
CA GLY A 252 14.08 5.45 2.77
C GLY A 252 13.93 6.51 3.85
N SER A 253 13.92 6.13 5.12
CA SER A 253 13.90 7.07 6.25
C SER A 253 15.14 7.96 6.28
N LYS A 254 16.34 7.40 6.07
CA LYS A 254 17.58 8.18 6.01
C LYS A 254 17.57 9.16 4.83
N ILE A 255 17.13 8.71 3.65
CA ILE A 255 17.04 9.57 2.46
C ILE A 255 16.00 10.67 2.67
N ALA A 256 14.84 10.36 3.22
CA ALA A 256 13.79 11.35 3.47
C ALA A 256 14.23 12.42 4.48
N ASN A 257 14.90 12.02 5.56
CA ASN A 257 15.49 12.95 6.55
C ASN A 257 16.60 13.80 5.92
N PHE A 258 17.50 13.20 5.12
CA PHE A 258 18.53 13.94 4.39
C PHE A 258 17.93 15.01 3.46
N ILE A 259 16.91 14.66 2.67
CA ILE A 259 16.20 15.61 1.80
C ILE A 259 15.50 16.69 2.64
N GLY A 260 14.89 16.32 3.75
CA GLY A 260 14.28 17.26 4.70
C GLY A 260 15.26 18.33 5.15
N ASP A 261 16.43 17.93 5.60
CA ASP A 261 17.42 18.82 6.20
C ASP A 261 18.29 19.57 5.19
N LYS A 262 18.65 18.92 4.08
CA LYS A 262 19.58 19.49 3.09
C LYS A 262 18.90 20.22 1.93
N VAL A 263 17.64 19.89 1.65
CA VAL A 263 16.92 20.45 0.51
C VAL A 263 15.74 21.32 0.99
N ILE A 264 14.83 20.73 1.79
CA ILE A 264 13.57 21.39 2.15
C ILE A 264 13.82 22.56 3.12
N ASP A 265 14.60 22.35 4.18
CA ASP A 265 14.85 23.39 5.17
C ASP A 265 15.59 24.62 4.59
N PRO A 266 16.63 24.49 3.75
CA PRO A 266 17.25 25.64 3.11
C PRO A 266 16.31 26.40 2.18
N ILE A 267 15.51 25.69 1.37
CA ILE A 267 14.56 26.31 0.43
C ILE A 267 13.45 27.06 1.18
N CYS A 268 12.99 26.51 2.30
CA CYS A 268 11.93 27.08 3.11
C CYS A 268 12.41 28.10 4.15
N GLY A 269 13.70 28.45 4.18
CA GLY A 269 14.26 29.49 5.04
C GLY A 269 14.38 29.11 6.53
N LYS A 270 14.28 27.84 6.89
CA LYS A 270 14.60 27.39 8.25
C LYS A 270 16.12 27.43 8.46
N LYS A 271 16.60 28.36 9.29
CA LYS A 271 18.03 28.42 9.68
C LYS A 271 18.46 27.08 10.29
N LYS A 272 19.56 26.50 9.78
CA LYS A 272 20.22 25.34 10.40
C LYS A 272 20.41 25.61 11.90
N LYS A 273 19.80 24.81 12.77
CA LYS A 273 20.35 24.60 14.10
C LYS A 273 21.71 23.91 13.87
N ASN A 274 22.79 24.61 14.18
CA ASN A 274 24.16 24.09 14.08
C ASN A 274 24.29 22.85 14.97
N ASN A 275 24.06 21.68 14.40
CA ASN A 275 24.48 20.40 14.97
C ASN A 275 25.24 19.69 13.87
N LYS A 276 26.57 19.74 13.98
CA LYS A 276 27.50 18.91 13.22
C LYS A 276 27.16 17.44 13.49
N THR A 277 26.44 16.81 12.60
CA THR A 277 26.47 15.36 12.46
C THR A 277 27.13 15.12 11.12
N VAL A 278 28.41 14.82 11.15
CA VAL A 278 29.17 14.30 10.00
C VAL A 278 28.62 12.88 9.80
N ILE A 279 27.84 12.68 8.75
CA ILE A 279 27.50 11.33 8.30
C ILE A 279 28.73 10.83 7.57
N ASN A 280 29.54 10.00 8.22
CA ASN A 280 30.58 9.25 7.55
C ASN A 280 29.92 8.22 6.63
N SER A 281 30.44 8.09 5.41
CA SER A 281 30.00 7.08 4.44
C SER A 281 30.08 5.63 4.98
N GLU A 282 30.83 5.41 6.06
CA GLU A 282 30.94 4.14 6.79
C GLU A 282 29.68 3.80 7.60
N ASP A 283 28.87 4.80 8.02
CA ASP A 283 27.61 4.57 8.75
C ASP A 283 26.48 4.04 7.86
N ILE A 284 26.66 4.06 6.53
CA ILE A 284 25.63 3.65 5.55
C ILE A 284 25.63 2.13 5.34
N LEU A 285 26.73 1.46 5.66
CA LEU A 285 26.93 0.02 5.41
C LEU A 285 27.51 -0.71 6.63
N ASP A 286 27.00 -0.45 7.83
CA ASP A 286 27.39 -1.28 8.98
C ASP A 286 26.69 -2.64 8.90
N ILE A 287 27.28 -3.53 8.06
CA ILE A 287 26.91 -4.92 7.88
C ILE A 287 27.17 -5.77 9.14
N ASP A 288 27.89 -5.23 10.12
CA ASP A 288 28.14 -5.91 11.41
C ASP A 288 26.86 -6.11 12.24
N PHE A 289 25.81 -5.35 11.97
CA PHE A 289 24.47 -5.61 12.54
C PHE A 289 23.91 -6.99 12.17
N LEU A 290 24.27 -7.52 11.00
CA LEU A 290 23.79 -8.83 10.52
C LEU A 290 24.67 -10.01 11.01
N LYS A 291 25.86 -9.74 11.54
CA LYS A 291 26.80 -10.79 12.00
C LYS A 291 26.60 -11.21 13.46
N LYS A 292 25.97 -10.39 14.29
CA LYS A 292 25.62 -10.77 15.68
C LYS A 292 24.32 -11.55 15.71
N LYS A 293 24.43 -12.86 15.83
CA LYS A 293 23.38 -13.84 16.13
C LYS A 293 22.83 -13.64 17.56
N GLU A 294 22.26 -12.48 17.85
CA GLU A 294 21.48 -12.31 19.07
C GLU A 294 20.03 -12.00 18.67
N SER A 295 19.11 -12.73 19.26
CA SER A 295 17.67 -12.51 19.10
C SER A 295 17.34 -11.04 19.32
N VAL A 296 16.94 -10.35 18.25
CA VAL A 296 16.46 -8.98 18.31
C VAL A 296 15.08 -9.02 18.97
N THR A 297 15.05 -8.86 20.29
CA THR A 297 13.82 -8.69 21.03
C THR A 297 13.27 -7.28 20.80
N PHE A 298 11.94 -7.16 20.82
CA PHE A 298 11.22 -5.87 20.70
C PHE A 298 11.76 -4.78 21.66
N ALA A 299 12.35 -5.18 22.80
CA ALA A 299 12.98 -4.28 23.76
C ALA A 299 14.23 -3.55 23.20
N LYS A 300 15.04 -4.20 22.35
CA LYS A 300 16.21 -3.53 21.71
C LYS A 300 15.79 -2.54 20.62
N PHE A 301 14.59 -2.70 20.05
CA PHE A 301 14.02 -1.74 19.09
C PHE A 301 13.62 -0.43 19.78
N SER A 302 13.14 -0.49 21.02
CA SER A 302 12.82 0.70 21.83
C SER A 302 14.07 1.48 22.27
N ASP A 303 15.19 0.82 22.51
CA ASP A 303 16.47 1.46 22.87
C ASP A 303 17.14 2.14 21.67
N PHE A 304 16.92 1.60 20.46
CA PHE A 304 17.32 2.26 19.22
C PHE A 304 16.52 3.57 19.01
N GLN A 305 15.25 3.59 19.39
CA GLN A 305 14.42 4.81 19.35
C GLN A 305 14.87 5.87 20.36
N ALA A 306 15.38 5.48 21.53
CA ALA A 306 15.78 6.40 22.60
C ALA A 306 17.06 7.20 22.28
N LYS A 307 17.94 6.68 21.41
CA LYS A 307 19.20 7.35 20.99
C LYS A 307 19.06 8.38 19.88
N GLN A 308 17.94 8.38 19.12
CA GLN A 308 17.73 9.26 17.98
C GLN A 308 16.76 10.42 18.25
N LYS A 309 17.01 11.22 19.26
CA LYS A 309 16.14 12.34 19.67
C LYS A 309 15.98 13.50 18.66
N LYS A 310 16.50 13.40 17.41
CA LYS A 310 16.48 14.48 16.41
C LYS A 310 15.96 14.10 15.02
N GLU A 311 15.85 12.82 14.70
CA GLU A 311 15.33 12.33 13.45
C GLU A 311 13.95 11.73 13.68
N ARG A 312 13.05 11.85 12.69
CA ARG A 312 11.76 11.19 12.76
C ARG A 312 11.99 9.67 12.78
N THR A 313 11.73 9.07 13.93
CA THR A 313 11.72 7.62 14.07
C THR A 313 10.39 7.04 13.62
N PRO A 314 10.37 5.82 13.05
CA PRO A 314 9.12 5.13 12.72
C PRO A 314 8.24 4.99 13.97
N GLU A 315 7.02 5.49 13.91
CA GLU A 315 6.02 5.29 14.95
C GLU A 315 5.35 3.92 14.79
N VAL A 316 4.69 3.40 15.84
CA VAL A 316 3.91 2.15 15.77
C VAL A 316 2.87 2.21 14.64
N LEU A 317 2.32 3.39 14.36
CA LEU A 317 1.40 3.60 13.25
C LEU A 317 2.10 3.49 11.88
N ASP A 318 3.39 3.83 11.77
CA ASP A 318 4.17 3.62 10.55
C ASP A 318 4.37 2.11 10.32
N ILE A 319 4.61 1.33 11.38
CA ILE A 319 4.66 -0.14 11.27
C ILE A 319 3.30 -0.69 10.80
N GLY A 320 2.19 -0.12 11.27
CA GLY A 320 0.85 -0.44 10.76
C GLY A 320 0.64 -0.04 9.30
N LEU A 321 1.30 1.04 8.84
CA LEU A 321 1.27 1.47 7.44
C LEU A 321 2.13 0.58 6.54
N HIS A 322 3.15 -0.12 7.06
CA HIS A 322 3.87 -1.14 6.32
C HIS A 322 3.02 -2.38 5.99
N THR A 323 1.75 -2.43 6.42
CA THR A 323 0.77 -3.33 5.83
C THR A 323 0.51 -3.02 4.35
N ASP A 324 0.79 -1.80 3.87
CA ASP A 324 0.79 -1.47 2.44
C ASP A 324 1.98 -2.12 1.72
N ASP A 325 3.10 -2.31 2.39
CA ASP A 325 4.23 -3.07 1.85
C ASP A 325 3.89 -4.55 1.72
N ILE A 326 3.18 -5.12 2.70
CA ILE A 326 2.61 -6.48 2.59
C ILE A 326 1.61 -6.52 1.45
N ALA A 327 0.81 -5.48 1.28
CA ALA A 327 -0.10 -5.33 0.15
C ALA A 327 0.66 -5.28 -1.17
N THR A 328 1.73 -4.52 -1.24
CA THR A 328 2.59 -4.42 -2.43
C THR A 328 3.24 -5.77 -2.75
N VAL A 329 3.82 -6.48 -1.77
CA VAL A 329 4.34 -7.84 -1.96
C VAL A 329 3.25 -8.79 -2.44
N SER A 330 2.06 -8.69 -1.89
CA SER A 330 0.92 -9.52 -2.27
C SER A 330 0.45 -9.22 -3.68
N LEU A 331 0.36 -7.95 -4.08
CA LEU A 331 0.02 -7.52 -5.43
C LEU A 331 1.09 -7.97 -6.43
N LEU A 332 2.35 -7.75 -6.13
CA LEU A 332 3.50 -8.22 -6.92
C LEU A 332 3.58 -9.75 -6.96
N SER A 333 3.01 -10.43 -5.97
CA SER A 333 2.83 -11.88 -5.96
C SER A 333 1.58 -12.35 -6.72
N GLY A 334 0.82 -11.43 -7.33
CA GLY A 334 -0.34 -11.73 -8.16
C GLY A 334 -1.68 -11.82 -7.42
N LEU A 335 -1.76 -11.37 -6.16
CA LEU A 335 -3.02 -11.29 -5.41
C LEU A 335 -3.77 -10.01 -5.77
N LYS A 336 -4.89 -10.13 -6.47
CA LYS A 336 -5.64 -8.96 -6.99
C LYS A 336 -6.54 -8.26 -5.98
N TRP A 337 -6.94 -8.93 -4.90
CA TRP A 337 -7.84 -8.35 -3.89
C TRP A 337 -7.27 -7.11 -3.18
N ILE A 338 -5.96 -6.94 -3.24
CA ILE A 338 -5.25 -5.83 -2.59
C ILE A 338 -5.33 -4.54 -3.40
N GLU A 339 -5.36 -4.61 -4.73
CA GLU A 339 -5.42 -3.42 -5.58
C GLU A 339 -6.54 -2.45 -5.18
N PRO A 340 -7.79 -2.89 -4.92
CA PRO A 340 -8.84 -2.02 -4.39
C PRO A 340 -8.57 -1.44 -2.99
N ALA A 341 -7.66 -2.01 -2.21
CA ALA A 341 -7.31 -1.49 -0.89
C ALA A 341 -6.29 -0.34 -0.93
N LEU A 342 -5.52 -0.22 -2.02
CA LEU A 342 -4.48 0.81 -2.17
C LEU A 342 -4.98 2.25 -1.90
N PRO A 343 -6.16 2.69 -2.40
CA PRO A 343 -6.66 4.03 -2.09
C PRO A 343 -6.84 4.26 -0.59
N VAL A 344 -7.29 3.24 0.15
CA VAL A 344 -7.49 3.34 1.60
C VAL A 344 -6.15 3.52 2.30
N MET A 345 -5.16 2.73 1.94
CA MET A 345 -3.83 2.73 2.54
C MET A 345 -3.09 4.04 2.24
N TYR A 346 -3.05 4.44 0.99
CA TYR A 346 -2.40 5.69 0.59
C TYR A 346 -3.14 6.95 1.08
N THR A 347 -4.45 6.86 1.40
CA THR A 347 -5.15 7.95 2.08
C THR A 347 -4.55 8.21 3.45
N ILE A 348 -4.14 7.18 4.19
CA ILE A 348 -3.50 7.34 5.51
C ILE A 348 -2.17 8.08 5.36
N SER A 349 -1.31 7.66 4.43
CA SER A 349 -0.03 8.33 4.14
C SER A 349 -0.23 9.78 3.69
N GLY A 350 -1.21 10.01 2.81
CA GLY A 350 -1.57 11.37 2.36
C GLY A 350 -2.08 12.26 3.48
N TYR A 351 -2.96 11.74 4.34
CA TYR A 351 -3.46 12.49 5.50
C TYR A 351 -2.33 12.87 6.47
N ARG A 352 -1.40 11.94 6.73
CA ARG A 352 -0.20 12.23 7.56
C ARG A 352 0.65 13.33 6.97
N ALA A 353 0.89 13.29 5.65
CA ALA A 353 1.57 14.38 4.94
C ALA A 353 0.86 15.72 5.13
N GLY A 354 -0.47 15.72 5.09
CA GLY A 354 -1.30 16.92 5.29
C GLY A 354 -1.28 17.49 6.71
N ILE A 355 -1.12 16.64 7.74
CA ILE A 355 -0.96 17.08 9.12
C ILE A 355 0.41 17.77 9.30
N GLY A 356 1.44 17.24 8.68
CA GLY A 356 2.81 17.71 8.75
C GLY A 356 3.65 17.01 9.81
N TYR A 357 4.94 17.25 9.74
CA TYR A 357 5.94 16.65 10.61
C TYR A 357 5.67 16.98 12.09
N ARG A 358 5.65 15.94 12.92
CA ARG A 358 5.53 16.06 14.38
C ARG A 358 6.91 15.84 14.99
N ASN A 359 7.46 16.90 15.58
CA ASN A 359 8.68 16.79 16.41
C ASN A 359 8.36 16.12 17.74
#